data_b94c1a4f1d5c66c8e7361def8069fcca
#
_entry.id   b94c1a4f1d5c66c8e7361def8069fcca
#
_cell.length_a   1.000
_cell.length_b   1.000
_cell.length_c   1.000
_cell.angle_alpha   90.00
_cell.angle_beta   90.00
_cell.angle_gamma   90.00
#
_symmetry.space_group_name_H-M   'P 1'
#
loop_
_entity.id
_entity.type
_entity.pdbx_description
1 polymer ?
#
loop_
_entity_poly.entity_id
_entity_poly.type
_entity_poly.pdbx_seq_one_letter_code
_entity_poly.pdbx_strand_id
1 'polypeptide(L)'
;MIKCLHEYLDRSKVGRLDYLRQLIFLTFTPLATILFSLHLLGGYGLNVRPALACSACYVAATVAAFCLYLWMGPKKLKLILPAYLIASTIIQCVRLLILAGMGQIDPMLTTINVAVCYIIVFVGCMAMLPRTLMACTVINIFTVATCRIVTHEQMYGQLLTVFGILMIATTVFCFVSRKLLREEHTELLDYASTVDQILHVFNMNKTELLTILQLSKANDAQTIYDDELIGRLSPKTLRNFLHVAAQIERMQTSQREVTQERFPMLSPAELDVCRLVE
;
A
#
# COMPACT_ATOMS: atom_id res chain seq x y z
N MET A 1 -1.05 4.25 28.68
CA MET A 1 -1.54 4.71 27.37
C MET A 1 -0.76 4.10 26.20
N ILE A 2 0.56 4.19 26.14
CA ILE A 2 1.39 3.63 25.05
C ILE A 2 1.31 2.09 24.96
N LYS A 3 1.27 1.36 26.09
CA LYS A 3 1.07 -0.11 26.09
C LYS A 3 -0.29 -0.53 25.52
N CYS A 4 -1.39 0.16 25.89
CA CYS A 4 -2.70 -0.11 25.30
C CYS A 4 -2.74 0.18 23.79
N LEU A 5 -2.03 1.22 23.33
CA LEU A 5 -1.92 1.54 21.91
C LEU A 5 -1.13 0.45 21.17
N HIS A 6 -0.11 -0.10 21.80
CA HIS A 6 0.71 -1.17 21.24
C HIS A 6 -0.06 -2.51 21.14
N GLU A 7 -0.85 -2.86 22.16
CA GLU A 7 -1.73 -4.05 22.10
C GLU A 7 -2.87 -3.88 21.08
N TYR A 8 -3.38 -2.65 20.94
CA TYR A 8 -4.42 -2.33 19.97
C TYR A 8 -3.89 -2.31 18.53
N LEU A 9 -2.61 -2.00 18.34
CA LEU A 9 -1.87 -2.00 17.07
C LEU A 9 -1.14 -3.34 16.82
N ASP A 10 -1.51 -4.43 17.49
CA ASP A 10 -0.84 -5.71 17.30
C ASP A 10 -0.87 -6.14 15.82
N ARG A 11 0.29 -5.98 15.18
CA ARG A 11 0.53 -6.21 13.76
C ARG A 11 0.27 -7.66 13.34
N SER A 12 0.29 -8.58 14.27
CA SER A 12 0.11 -10.01 13.99
C SER A 12 -1.33 -10.38 13.65
N LYS A 13 -2.30 -9.56 14.09
CA LYS A 13 -3.74 -9.83 13.94
C LYS A 13 -4.41 -9.03 12.81
N VAL A 14 -3.71 -8.05 12.23
CA VAL A 14 -4.26 -7.11 11.24
C VAL A 14 -3.42 -7.17 9.96
N GLY A 15 -4.06 -7.25 8.80
CA GLY A 15 -3.35 -7.21 7.52
C GLY A 15 -2.52 -5.91 7.36
N ARG A 16 -1.38 -5.98 6.69
CA ARG A 16 -0.45 -4.83 6.51
C ARG A 16 -1.15 -3.55 6.04
N LEU A 17 -2.10 -3.68 5.12
CA LEU A 17 -2.84 -2.54 4.58
C LEU A 17 -3.82 -1.94 5.60
N ASP A 18 -4.48 -2.77 6.40
CA ASP A 18 -5.40 -2.31 7.43
C ASP A 18 -4.65 -1.66 8.60
N TYR A 19 -3.45 -2.17 8.93
CA TYR A 19 -2.55 -1.52 9.88
C TYR A 19 -2.12 -0.12 9.40
N LEU A 20 -1.74 0.02 8.12
CA LEU A 20 -1.41 1.32 7.54
C LEU A 20 -2.57 2.31 7.62
N ARG A 21 -3.79 1.88 7.28
CA ARG A 21 -5.00 2.70 7.41
C ARG A 21 -5.26 3.13 8.84
N GLN A 22 -5.03 2.24 9.80
CA GLN A 22 -5.19 2.51 11.21
C GLN A 22 -4.18 3.56 11.69
N LEU A 23 -2.92 3.43 11.28
CA LEU A 23 -1.88 4.39 11.59
C LEU A 23 -2.22 5.78 11.02
N ILE A 24 -2.61 5.85 9.73
CA ILE A 24 -3.00 7.09 9.07
C ILE A 24 -4.21 7.73 9.79
N PHE A 25 -5.23 6.95 10.11
CA PHE A 25 -6.40 7.46 10.81
C PHE A 25 -6.05 8.03 12.18
N LEU A 26 -5.26 7.29 12.97
CA LEU A 26 -4.87 7.71 14.33
C LEU A 26 -3.91 8.91 14.36
N THR A 27 -3.15 9.16 13.29
CA THR A 27 -2.29 10.34 13.18
C THR A 27 -3.03 11.55 12.60
N PHE A 28 -3.80 11.34 11.54
CA PHE A 28 -4.48 12.43 10.84
C PHE A 28 -5.64 13.02 11.65
N THR A 29 -6.43 12.16 12.34
CA THR A 29 -7.61 12.61 13.09
C THR A 29 -7.29 13.59 14.23
N PRO A 30 -6.33 13.32 15.14
CA PRO A 30 -5.97 14.28 16.18
C PRO A 30 -5.36 15.56 15.60
N LEU A 31 -4.51 15.45 14.57
CA LEU A 31 -3.89 16.61 13.95
C LEU A 31 -4.95 17.53 13.32
N ALA A 32 -5.91 16.97 12.60
CA ALA A 32 -7.02 17.71 12.04
C ALA A 32 -7.89 18.37 13.14
N THR A 33 -8.18 17.62 14.22
CA THR A 33 -8.92 18.16 15.36
C THR A 33 -8.22 19.37 15.97
N ILE A 34 -6.91 19.28 16.23
CA ILE A 34 -6.10 20.38 16.78
C ILE A 34 -6.16 21.58 15.84
N LEU A 35 -5.90 21.38 14.54
CA LEU A 35 -5.88 22.45 13.54
C LEU A 35 -7.21 23.22 13.51
N PHE A 36 -8.35 22.52 13.40
CA PHE A 36 -9.66 23.17 13.33
C PHE A 36 -10.13 23.71 14.66
N SER A 37 -9.73 23.16 15.79
CA SER A 37 -9.98 23.71 17.11
C SER A 37 -9.22 25.03 17.35
N LEU A 38 -7.96 25.11 16.88
CA LEU A 38 -7.21 26.39 16.91
C LEU A 38 -7.88 27.47 16.07
N HIS A 39 -8.47 27.12 14.91
CA HIS A 39 -9.26 28.07 14.15
C HIS A 39 -10.51 28.52 14.90
N LEU A 40 -11.22 27.65 15.60
CA LEU A 40 -12.38 28.00 16.43
C LEU A 40 -12.02 28.94 17.58
N LEU A 41 -10.82 28.82 18.13
CA LEU A 41 -10.30 29.70 19.19
C LEU A 41 -9.76 31.05 18.66
N GLY A 42 -9.85 31.28 17.34
CA GLY A 42 -9.38 32.52 16.71
C GLY A 42 -7.86 32.59 16.51
N GLY A 43 -7.16 31.46 16.61
CA GLY A 43 -5.71 31.39 16.46
C GLY A 43 -5.20 31.67 15.05
N TYR A 44 -6.04 31.50 14.03
CA TYR A 44 -5.73 31.82 12.62
C TYR A 44 -7.00 31.89 11.76
N GLY A 45 -6.90 32.53 10.60
CA GLY A 45 -7.95 32.58 9.60
C GLY A 45 -9.00 33.67 9.83
N LEU A 46 -10.03 33.69 9.00
CA LEU A 46 -11.13 34.66 9.08
C LEU A 46 -12.14 34.23 10.15
N ASN A 47 -12.34 35.07 11.14
CA ASN A 47 -13.34 34.88 12.22
C ASN A 47 -14.76 35.23 11.77
N VAL A 48 -15.16 34.75 10.58
CA VAL A 48 -16.51 34.93 10.06
C VAL A 48 -17.39 33.77 10.52
N ARG A 49 -18.59 34.09 11.02
CA ARG A 49 -19.53 33.09 11.57
C ARG A 49 -19.70 31.83 10.72
N PRO A 50 -19.92 31.88 9.38
CA PRO A 50 -20.10 30.67 8.59
C PRO A 50 -18.80 29.85 8.45
N ALA A 51 -17.61 30.49 8.41
CA ALA A 51 -16.34 29.78 8.38
C ALA A 51 -16.07 29.04 9.71
N LEU A 52 -16.43 29.68 10.83
CA LEU A 52 -16.36 29.04 12.18
C LEU A 52 -17.34 27.87 12.28
N ALA A 53 -18.57 28.01 11.75
CA ALA A 53 -19.55 26.93 11.70
C ALA A 53 -19.01 25.70 10.92
N CYS A 54 -18.37 25.91 9.77
CA CYS A 54 -17.74 24.83 9.00
C CYS A 54 -16.61 24.15 9.81
N SER A 55 -15.81 24.92 10.56
CA SER A 55 -14.76 24.36 11.39
C SER A 55 -15.34 23.56 12.58
N ALA A 56 -16.43 24.02 13.18
CA ALA A 56 -17.15 23.28 14.20
C ALA A 56 -17.73 21.96 13.65
N CYS A 57 -18.32 21.99 12.46
CA CYS A 57 -18.79 20.79 11.77
C CYS A 57 -17.64 19.81 11.48
N TYR A 58 -16.48 20.33 11.11
CA TYR A 58 -15.31 19.49 10.84
C TYR A 58 -14.82 18.80 12.13
N VAL A 59 -14.69 19.53 13.23
CA VAL A 59 -14.32 18.98 14.54
C VAL A 59 -15.35 17.93 14.98
N ALA A 60 -16.65 18.24 14.86
CA ALA A 60 -17.71 17.30 15.21
C ALA A 60 -17.64 16.01 14.37
N ALA A 61 -17.45 16.12 13.06
CA ALA A 61 -17.28 14.98 12.16
C ALA A 61 -16.05 14.13 12.51
N THR A 62 -14.95 14.78 12.91
CA THR A 62 -13.71 14.12 13.30
C THR A 62 -13.90 13.36 14.62
N VAL A 63 -14.51 14.00 15.63
CA VAL A 63 -14.81 13.36 16.92
C VAL A 63 -15.78 12.19 16.72
N ALA A 64 -16.83 12.38 15.90
CA ALA A 64 -17.78 11.30 15.59
C ALA A 64 -17.09 10.10 14.92
N ALA A 65 -16.21 10.34 13.94
CA ALA A 65 -15.44 9.28 13.28
C ALA A 65 -14.53 8.55 14.27
N PHE A 66 -13.92 9.27 15.21
CA PHE A 66 -13.07 8.68 16.24
C PHE A 66 -13.90 7.84 17.25
N CYS A 67 -15.05 8.34 17.69
CA CYS A 67 -15.97 7.60 18.56
C CYS A 67 -16.50 6.33 17.86
N LEU A 68 -16.88 6.42 16.59
CA LEU A 68 -17.30 5.26 15.79
C LEU A 68 -16.16 4.24 15.66
N TYR A 69 -14.93 4.69 15.47
CA TYR A 69 -13.77 3.81 15.42
C TYR A 69 -13.57 3.08 16.77
N LEU A 70 -13.67 3.77 17.89
CA LEU A 70 -13.56 3.15 19.22
C LEU A 70 -14.69 2.15 19.49
N TRP A 71 -15.91 2.47 19.04
CA TRP A 71 -17.08 1.61 19.25
C TRP A 71 -17.10 0.38 18.33
N MET A 72 -16.82 0.57 17.05
CA MET A 72 -16.92 -0.49 16.03
C MET A 72 -15.63 -1.31 15.86
N GLY A 73 -14.52 -0.83 16.39
CA GLY A 73 -13.22 -1.47 16.34
C GLY A 73 -12.51 -1.38 14.98
N PRO A 74 -11.24 -1.84 14.91
CA PRO A 74 -10.36 -1.67 13.76
C PRO A 74 -10.84 -2.36 12.47
N LYS A 75 -11.62 -3.45 12.59
CA LYS A 75 -12.15 -4.18 11.43
C LYS A 75 -13.10 -3.34 10.55
N LYS A 76 -13.80 -2.37 11.15
CA LYS A 76 -14.75 -1.49 10.45
C LYS A 76 -14.11 -0.21 9.89
N LEU A 77 -12.81 -0.02 10.09
CA LEU A 77 -12.09 1.15 9.59
C LEU A 77 -12.16 1.28 8.06
N LYS A 78 -12.31 0.16 7.35
CA LYS A 78 -12.54 0.14 5.89
C LYS A 78 -13.79 0.92 5.47
N LEU A 79 -14.76 1.09 6.36
CA LEU A 79 -15.99 1.84 6.11
C LEU A 79 -15.89 3.26 6.69
N ILE A 80 -15.34 3.39 7.91
CA ILE A 80 -15.27 4.67 8.64
C ILE A 80 -14.36 5.66 7.93
N LEU A 81 -13.17 5.24 7.54
CA LEU A 81 -12.16 6.13 6.92
C LEU A 81 -12.62 6.71 5.58
N PRO A 82 -13.19 5.95 4.62
CA PRO A 82 -13.77 6.53 3.41
C PRO A 82 -14.89 7.53 3.67
N ALA A 83 -15.80 7.20 4.58
CA ALA A 83 -16.92 8.08 4.94
C ALA A 83 -16.40 9.39 5.57
N TYR A 84 -15.43 9.31 6.46
CA TYR A 84 -14.80 10.46 7.08
C TYR A 84 -14.09 11.36 6.06
N LEU A 85 -13.33 10.79 5.11
CA LEU A 85 -12.63 11.57 4.07
C LEU A 85 -13.61 12.28 3.14
N ILE A 86 -14.71 11.63 2.74
CA ILE A 86 -15.77 12.24 1.92
C ILE A 86 -16.45 13.38 2.69
N ALA A 87 -16.84 13.15 3.94
CA ALA A 87 -17.46 14.17 4.78
C ALA A 87 -16.54 15.38 4.99
N SER A 88 -15.26 15.13 5.26
CA SER A 88 -14.24 16.17 5.39
C SER A 88 -14.08 16.98 4.11
N THR A 89 -14.07 16.32 2.95
CA THR A 89 -14.02 16.99 1.64
C THR A 89 -15.24 17.88 1.42
N ILE A 90 -16.44 17.38 1.69
CA ILE A 90 -17.68 18.14 1.53
C ILE A 90 -17.68 19.39 2.42
N ILE A 91 -17.31 19.25 3.70
CA ILE A 91 -17.25 20.38 4.64
C ILE A 91 -16.28 21.45 4.13
N GLN A 92 -15.10 21.07 3.65
CA GLN A 92 -14.11 22.00 3.11
C GLN A 92 -14.58 22.66 1.81
N CYS A 93 -15.24 21.93 0.93
CA CYS A 93 -15.83 22.47 -0.28
C CYS A 93 -16.92 23.50 0.01
N VAL A 94 -17.82 23.19 0.96
CA VAL A 94 -18.86 24.13 1.42
C VAL A 94 -18.21 25.39 2.00
N ARG A 95 -17.18 25.24 2.83
CA ARG A 95 -16.43 26.40 3.36
C ARG A 95 -15.85 27.27 2.25
N LEU A 96 -15.22 26.68 1.24
CA LEU A 96 -14.65 27.39 0.08
C LEU A 96 -15.74 28.15 -0.69
N LEU A 97 -16.88 27.53 -0.98
CA LEU A 97 -18.01 28.13 -1.68
C LEU A 97 -18.62 29.31 -0.89
N ILE A 98 -18.77 29.17 0.43
CA ILE A 98 -19.28 30.24 1.27
C ILE A 98 -18.33 31.46 1.25
N LEU A 99 -17.03 31.23 1.42
CA LEU A 99 -16.04 32.33 1.42
C LEU A 99 -15.98 33.01 0.05
N ALA A 100 -16.04 32.27 -1.06
CA ALA A 100 -16.11 32.81 -2.42
C ALA A 100 -17.39 33.64 -2.63
N GLY A 101 -18.55 33.13 -2.21
CA GLY A 101 -19.84 33.80 -2.35
C GLY A 101 -19.97 35.08 -1.49
N MET A 102 -19.22 35.19 -0.40
CA MET A 102 -19.17 36.40 0.44
C MET A 102 -18.20 37.46 -0.08
N GLY A 103 -17.50 37.21 -1.20
CA GLY A 103 -16.51 38.12 -1.75
C GLY A 103 -15.29 38.34 -0.85
N GLN A 104 -15.11 37.50 0.16
CA GLN A 104 -13.94 37.55 1.06
C GLN A 104 -12.78 36.75 0.45
N ILE A 105 -12.12 37.35 -0.53
CA ILE A 105 -11.05 36.74 -1.31
C ILE A 105 -9.71 37.19 -0.72
N ASP A 106 -9.28 36.54 0.34
CA ASP A 106 -7.90 36.59 0.81
C ASP A 106 -7.10 35.54 0.08
N PRO A 107 -6.07 35.88 -0.73
CA PRO A 107 -5.27 34.95 -1.50
C PRO A 107 -4.59 33.89 -0.63
N MET A 108 -4.07 34.28 0.53
CA MET A 108 -3.38 33.37 1.44
C MET A 108 -4.35 32.35 2.03
N LEU A 109 -5.49 32.82 2.54
CA LEU A 109 -6.50 31.96 3.15
C LEU A 109 -7.12 30.98 2.13
N THR A 110 -7.38 31.47 0.92
CA THR A 110 -7.92 30.64 -0.17
C THR A 110 -6.91 29.54 -0.54
N THR A 111 -5.64 29.88 -0.68
CA THR A 111 -4.58 28.91 -0.96
C THR A 111 -4.48 27.85 0.14
N ILE A 112 -4.53 28.25 1.41
CA ILE A 112 -4.53 27.32 2.54
C ILE A 112 -5.73 26.39 2.50
N ASN A 113 -6.94 26.89 2.21
CA ASN A 113 -8.13 26.04 2.13
C ASN A 113 -8.05 25.02 0.98
N VAL A 114 -7.54 25.42 -0.20
CA VAL A 114 -7.32 24.48 -1.32
C VAL A 114 -6.22 23.48 -0.99
N ALA A 115 -5.16 23.91 -0.29
CA ALA A 115 -4.11 23.01 0.18
C ALA A 115 -4.66 21.97 1.18
N VAL A 116 -5.58 22.35 2.07
CA VAL A 116 -6.26 21.40 2.98
C VAL A 116 -7.07 20.37 2.18
N CYS A 117 -7.78 20.81 1.12
CA CYS A 117 -8.47 19.88 0.23
C CYS A 117 -7.50 18.87 -0.40
N TYR A 118 -6.32 19.34 -0.83
CA TYR A 118 -5.27 18.46 -1.37
C TYR A 118 -4.72 17.49 -0.30
N ILE A 119 -4.50 17.94 0.93
CA ILE A 119 -4.06 17.09 2.04
C ILE A 119 -5.05 15.95 2.28
N ILE A 120 -6.37 16.20 2.22
CA ILE A 120 -7.39 15.15 2.37
C ILE A 120 -7.25 14.12 1.23
N VAL A 121 -7.05 14.57 -0.01
CA VAL A 121 -6.79 13.70 -1.17
C VAL A 121 -5.52 12.88 -0.95
N PHE A 122 -4.44 13.51 -0.50
CA PHE A 122 -3.17 12.83 -0.21
C PHE A 122 -3.30 11.76 0.88
N VAL A 123 -4.04 12.04 1.96
CA VAL A 123 -4.34 11.06 3.02
C VAL A 123 -5.11 9.86 2.45
N GLY A 124 -6.07 10.09 1.56
CA GLY A 124 -6.78 9.03 0.85
C GLY A 124 -5.87 8.16 -0.03
N CYS A 125 -4.87 8.77 -0.66
CA CYS A 125 -3.83 8.08 -1.42
C CYS A 125 -2.98 7.18 -0.51
N MET A 126 -2.47 7.72 0.58
CA MET A 126 -1.68 6.95 1.56
C MET A 126 -2.46 5.78 2.16
N ALA A 127 -3.78 5.96 2.36
CA ALA A 127 -4.67 4.90 2.84
C ALA A 127 -5.03 3.86 1.77
N MET A 128 -4.55 4.01 0.53
CA MET A 128 -4.84 3.12 -0.60
C MET A 128 -6.35 2.95 -0.87
N LEU A 129 -7.08 4.08 -0.93
CA LEU A 129 -8.53 4.13 -1.13
C LEU A 129 -8.90 4.78 -2.49
N PRO A 130 -8.61 4.15 -3.65
CA PRO A 130 -8.70 4.79 -4.96
C PRO A 130 -10.10 5.26 -5.32
N ARG A 131 -11.17 4.54 -4.96
CA ARG A 131 -12.56 4.97 -5.24
C ARG A 131 -12.93 6.22 -4.45
N THR A 132 -12.60 6.26 -3.16
CA THR A 132 -12.85 7.42 -2.29
C THR A 132 -12.03 8.62 -2.76
N LEU A 133 -10.77 8.38 -3.12
CA LEU A 133 -9.86 9.39 -3.62
C LEU A 133 -10.38 10.02 -4.91
N MET A 134 -10.85 9.21 -5.85
CA MET A 134 -11.46 9.70 -7.10
C MET A 134 -12.67 10.59 -6.81
N ALA A 135 -13.57 10.18 -5.91
CA ALA A 135 -14.73 10.97 -5.52
C ALA A 135 -14.30 12.31 -4.89
N CYS A 136 -13.36 12.31 -3.93
CA CYS A 136 -12.83 13.51 -3.30
C CYS A 136 -12.17 14.45 -4.33
N THR A 137 -11.38 13.90 -5.26
CA THR A 137 -10.72 14.68 -6.32
C THR A 137 -11.74 15.35 -7.24
N VAL A 138 -12.76 14.64 -7.70
CA VAL A 138 -13.83 15.18 -8.55
C VAL A 138 -14.58 16.29 -7.83
N ILE A 139 -14.98 16.08 -6.56
CA ILE A 139 -15.69 17.08 -5.76
C ILE A 139 -14.82 18.34 -5.59
N ASN A 140 -13.54 18.19 -5.26
CA ASN A 140 -12.63 19.34 -5.08
C ASN A 140 -12.43 20.13 -6.37
N ILE A 141 -12.13 19.45 -7.49
CA ILE A 141 -11.93 20.12 -8.80
C ILE A 141 -13.20 20.88 -9.21
N PHE A 142 -14.38 20.25 -9.07
CA PHE A 142 -15.64 20.88 -9.39
C PHE A 142 -15.90 22.11 -8.51
N THR A 143 -15.61 22.02 -7.20
CA THR A 143 -15.77 23.13 -6.27
C THR A 143 -14.89 24.33 -6.63
N VAL A 144 -13.59 24.11 -6.89
CA VAL A 144 -12.66 25.19 -7.25
C VAL A 144 -13.04 25.80 -8.59
N ALA A 145 -13.48 24.98 -9.56
CA ALA A 145 -13.99 25.46 -10.84
C ALA A 145 -15.26 26.34 -10.66
N THR A 146 -16.18 25.92 -9.78
CA THR A 146 -17.37 26.73 -9.44
C THR A 146 -16.98 28.05 -8.77
N CYS A 147 -16.02 28.04 -7.83
CA CYS A 147 -15.51 29.29 -7.26
C CYS A 147 -14.94 30.22 -8.34
N ARG A 148 -14.20 29.68 -9.31
CA ARG A 148 -13.68 30.44 -10.46
C ARG A 148 -14.79 31.10 -11.28
N ILE A 149 -15.88 30.38 -11.55
CA ILE A 149 -17.01 30.86 -12.33
C ILE A 149 -17.77 31.95 -11.56
N VAL A 150 -18.00 31.77 -10.27
CA VAL A 150 -18.78 32.67 -9.43
C VAL A 150 -18.01 33.98 -9.13
N THR A 151 -16.72 33.89 -8.87
CA THR A 151 -15.92 35.06 -8.44
C THR A 151 -15.24 35.79 -9.61
N HIS A 152 -15.09 35.12 -10.76
CA HIS A 152 -14.29 35.56 -11.92
C HIS A 152 -12.81 35.84 -11.62
N GLU A 153 -12.32 35.50 -10.43
CA GLU A 153 -10.95 35.75 -9.98
C GLU A 153 -9.94 34.78 -10.63
N GLN A 154 -8.87 35.36 -11.20
CA GLN A 154 -7.81 34.55 -11.87
C GLN A 154 -7.11 33.61 -10.94
N MET A 155 -7.02 33.96 -9.65
CA MET A 155 -6.37 33.13 -8.61
C MET A 155 -6.97 31.72 -8.55
N TYR A 156 -8.30 31.57 -8.57
CA TYR A 156 -8.95 30.26 -8.59
C TYR A 156 -8.57 29.43 -9.83
N GLY A 157 -8.35 30.10 -10.98
CA GLY A 157 -7.84 29.44 -12.18
C GLY A 157 -6.43 28.90 -12.00
N GLN A 158 -5.54 29.67 -11.39
CA GLN A 158 -4.17 29.23 -11.08
C GLN A 158 -4.16 28.09 -10.06
N LEU A 159 -4.93 28.18 -8.97
CA LEU A 159 -5.07 27.14 -7.97
C LEU A 159 -5.68 25.87 -8.56
N LEU A 160 -6.68 25.99 -9.43
CA LEU A 160 -7.27 24.84 -10.13
C LEU A 160 -6.23 24.13 -10.99
N THR A 161 -5.41 24.88 -11.71
CA THR A 161 -4.36 24.29 -12.57
C THR A 161 -3.33 23.56 -11.71
N VAL A 162 -2.76 24.21 -10.71
CA VAL A 162 -1.68 23.60 -9.90
C VAL A 162 -2.20 22.44 -9.05
N PHE A 163 -3.20 22.70 -8.20
CA PHE A 163 -3.71 21.67 -7.30
C PHE A 163 -4.55 20.63 -8.03
N GLY A 164 -5.25 20.99 -9.12
CA GLY A 164 -5.98 20.04 -9.95
C GLY A 164 -5.06 19.01 -10.58
N ILE A 165 -3.93 19.43 -11.16
CA ILE A 165 -2.92 18.52 -11.72
C ILE A 165 -2.36 17.62 -10.61
N LEU A 166 -2.01 18.18 -9.44
CA LEU A 166 -1.50 17.41 -8.30
C LEU A 166 -2.53 16.39 -7.80
N MET A 167 -3.81 16.76 -7.69
CA MET A 167 -4.88 15.86 -7.26
C MET A 167 -5.09 14.71 -8.25
N ILE A 168 -5.08 15.00 -9.56
CA ILE A 168 -5.20 13.99 -10.61
C ILE A 168 -3.99 13.05 -10.58
N ALA A 169 -2.77 13.59 -10.54
CA ALA A 169 -1.54 12.81 -10.48
C ALA A 169 -1.53 11.89 -9.26
N THR A 170 -1.90 12.41 -8.08
CA THR A 170 -2.01 11.63 -6.84
C THR A 170 -3.05 10.52 -6.96
N THR A 171 -4.18 10.78 -7.63
CA THR A 171 -5.24 9.80 -7.85
C THR A 171 -4.76 8.68 -8.78
N VAL A 172 -4.13 9.03 -9.89
CA VAL A 172 -3.54 8.05 -10.84
C VAL A 172 -2.47 7.22 -10.14
N PHE A 173 -1.58 7.87 -9.39
CA PHE A 173 -0.54 7.17 -8.62
C PHE A 173 -1.14 6.16 -7.63
N CYS A 174 -2.22 6.51 -6.93
CA CYS A 174 -2.90 5.59 -6.02
C CYS A 174 -3.48 4.36 -6.74
N PHE A 175 -4.08 4.55 -7.93
CA PHE A 175 -4.60 3.44 -8.74
C PHE A 175 -3.49 2.51 -9.20
N VAL A 176 -2.38 3.06 -9.73
CA VAL A 176 -1.22 2.30 -10.19
C VAL A 176 -0.57 1.53 -9.03
N SER A 177 -0.29 2.23 -7.92
CA SER A 177 0.32 1.61 -6.74
C SER A 177 -0.54 0.47 -6.17
N ARG A 178 -1.86 0.66 -6.15
CA ARG A 178 -2.76 -0.41 -5.68
C ARG A 178 -2.81 -1.59 -6.64
N LYS A 179 -2.71 -1.36 -7.96
CA LYS A 179 -2.63 -2.42 -8.96
C LYS A 179 -1.36 -3.23 -8.77
N LEU A 180 -0.19 -2.56 -8.68
CA LEU A 180 1.11 -3.21 -8.46
C LEU A 180 1.13 -4.04 -7.17
N LEU A 181 0.64 -3.48 -6.05
CA LEU A 181 0.54 -4.22 -4.79
C LEU A 181 -0.36 -5.46 -4.87
N ARG A 182 -1.39 -5.42 -5.71
CA ARG A 182 -2.26 -6.58 -5.93
C ARG A 182 -1.55 -7.64 -6.77
N GLU A 183 -0.84 -7.25 -7.82
CA GLU A 183 -0.06 -8.14 -8.68
C GLU A 183 1.03 -8.84 -7.87
N GLU A 184 1.81 -8.09 -7.09
CA GLU A 184 2.82 -8.64 -6.18
C GLU A 184 2.21 -9.65 -5.17
N HIS A 185 1.03 -9.32 -4.63
CA HIS A 185 0.37 -10.23 -3.70
C HIS A 185 -0.13 -11.52 -4.38
N THR A 186 -0.64 -11.45 -5.62
CA THR A 186 -1.04 -12.65 -6.39
C THR A 186 0.17 -13.50 -6.75
N GLU A 187 1.28 -12.91 -7.17
CA GLU A 187 2.53 -13.64 -7.42
C GLU A 187 3.03 -14.37 -6.17
N LEU A 188 3.03 -13.67 -5.01
CA LEU A 188 3.40 -14.31 -3.74
C LEU A 188 2.49 -15.49 -3.36
N LEU A 189 1.20 -15.41 -3.65
CA LEU A 189 0.26 -16.51 -3.43
C LEU A 189 0.52 -17.67 -4.39
N ASP A 190 0.84 -17.38 -5.65
CA ASP A 190 1.19 -18.39 -6.64
C ASP A 190 2.50 -19.11 -6.27
N TYR A 191 3.52 -18.36 -5.81
CA TYR A 191 4.73 -18.96 -5.26
C TYR A 191 4.45 -19.84 -4.03
N ALA A 192 3.63 -19.35 -3.09
CA ALA A 192 3.25 -20.14 -1.92
C ALA A 192 2.50 -21.43 -2.31
N SER A 193 1.58 -21.33 -3.26
CA SER A 193 0.85 -22.47 -3.83
C SER A 193 1.80 -23.47 -4.50
N THR A 194 2.76 -22.98 -5.28
CA THR A 194 3.77 -23.80 -5.94
C THR A 194 4.65 -24.52 -4.92
N VAL A 195 5.08 -23.80 -3.87
CA VAL A 195 5.84 -24.42 -2.77
C VAL A 195 5.01 -25.49 -2.06
N ASP A 196 3.74 -25.24 -1.78
CA ASP A 196 2.86 -26.23 -1.14
C ASP A 196 2.63 -27.47 -2.05
N GLN A 197 2.52 -27.27 -3.38
CA GLN A 197 2.46 -28.40 -4.33
C GLN A 197 3.75 -29.21 -4.33
N ILE A 198 4.92 -28.57 -4.34
CA ILE A 198 6.22 -29.23 -4.25
C ILE A 198 6.30 -30.05 -2.96
N LEU A 199 5.95 -29.44 -1.81
CA LEU A 199 5.93 -30.13 -0.53
C LEU A 199 5.01 -31.36 -0.54
N HIS A 200 3.84 -31.24 -1.18
CA HIS A 200 2.89 -32.34 -1.30
C HIS A 200 3.43 -33.47 -2.21
N VAL A 201 3.98 -33.15 -3.38
CA VAL A 201 4.55 -34.11 -4.32
C VAL A 201 5.71 -34.90 -3.68
N PHE A 202 6.59 -34.20 -2.97
CA PHE A 202 7.72 -34.83 -2.30
C PHE A 202 7.35 -35.40 -0.92
N ASN A 203 6.11 -35.17 -0.45
CA ASN A 203 5.65 -35.55 0.89
C ASN A 203 6.60 -35.04 2.00
N MET A 204 7.06 -33.78 1.84
CA MET A 204 8.02 -33.11 2.70
C MET A 204 7.34 -32.09 3.59
N ASN A 205 7.95 -31.82 4.77
CA ASN A 205 7.54 -30.73 5.65
C ASN A 205 8.30 -29.43 5.30
N LYS A 206 7.73 -28.26 5.62
CA LYS A 206 8.38 -26.93 5.43
C LYS A 206 9.77 -26.87 6.08
N THR A 207 9.94 -27.48 7.25
CA THR A 207 11.23 -27.54 7.93
C THR A 207 12.27 -28.35 7.16
N GLU A 208 11.88 -29.44 6.53
CA GLU A 208 12.75 -30.26 5.70
C GLU A 208 13.18 -29.53 4.43
N LEU A 209 12.24 -28.80 3.76
CA LEU A 209 12.57 -27.96 2.62
C LEU A 209 13.58 -26.87 2.98
N LEU A 210 13.38 -26.19 4.13
CA LEU A 210 14.34 -25.20 4.61
C LEU A 210 15.71 -25.78 4.87
N THR A 211 15.78 -26.99 5.43
CA THR A 211 17.05 -27.70 5.67
C THR A 211 17.76 -28.01 4.35
N ILE A 212 17.03 -28.46 3.32
CA ILE A 212 17.59 -28.70 1.98
C ILE A 212 18.11 -27.41 1.34
N LEU A 213 17.35 -26.30 1.47
CA LEU A 213 17.79 -25.00 0.95
C LEU A 213 19.02 -24.47 1.69
N GLN A 214 19.16 -24.75 3.00
CA GLN A 214 20.34 -24.41 3.77
C GLN A 214 21.56 -25.24 3.34
N LEU A 215 21.36 -26.54 3.09
CA LEU A 215 22.39 -27.43 2.57
C LEU A 215 22.85 -27.00 1.16
N SER A 216 21.91 -26.61 0.28
CA SER A 216 22.23 -26.09 -1.06
C SER A 216 23.06 -24.81 -1.00
N LYS A 217 22.73 -23.88 -0.08
CA LYS A 217 23.53 -22.65 0.13
C LYS A 217 24.91 -22.91 0.73
N ALA A 218 25.03 -23.92 1.59
CA ALA A 218 26.33 -24.30 2.18
C ALA A 218 27.26 -24.96 1.16
N ASN A 219 26.73 -25.55 0.10
CA ASN A 219 27.53 -26.19 -0.95
C ASN A 219 28.27 -25.21 -1.86
N ASP A 220 27.85 -23.94 -1.93
CA ASP A 220 28.59 -22.87 -2.62
C ASP A 220 29.82 -22.36 -1.84
N ALA A 221 29.92 -22.69 -0.55
CA ALA A 221 31.07 -22.39 0.29
C ALA A 221 31.70 -23.74 0.78
N GLN A 222 32.62 -24.27 -0.01
CA GLN A 222 33.49 -25.39 0.36
C GLN A 222 33.12 -26.17 1.64
N THR A 223 32.45 -27.30 1.42
CA THR A 223 32.55 -28.52 2.23
C THR A 223 32.45 -28.40 3.76
N ILE A 224 31.34 -28.75 4.30
CA ILE A 224 31.23 -29.76 5.32
C ILE A 224 29.83 -30.29 5.14
N TYR A 225 29.68 -31.55 4.77
CA TYR A 225 28.43 -32.30 4.96
C TYR A 225 28.12 -32.17 6.45
N ASP A 226 27.21 -31.30 6.80
CA ASP A 226 26.80 -31.12 8.18
C ASP A 226 25.86 -32.28 8.50
N ASP A 227 26.48 -33.38 9.04
CA ASP A 227 25.76 -34.61 9.43
C ASP A 227 24.55 -34.26 10.33
N GLU A 228 24.62 -33.13 11.06
CA GLU A 228 23.55 -32.65 11.90
C GLU A 228 22.35 -32.11 11.05
N LEU A 229 22.61 -31.48 9.92
CA LEU A 229 21.55 -31.01 9.01
C LEU A 229 20.90 -32.17 8.26
N ILE A 230 21.69 -33.18 7.84
CA ILE A 230 21.18 -34.38 7.20
C ILE A 230 20.34 -35.19 8.19
N GLY A 231 20.75 -35.26 9.46
CA GLY A 231 20.01 -35.92 10.54
C GLY A 231 18.64 -35.27 10.85
N ARG A 232 18.39 -34.04 10.41
CA ARG A 232 17.08 -33.40 10.56
C ARG A 232 16.08 -33.79 9.48
N LEU A 233 16.52 -34.45 8.40
CA LEU A 233 15.65 -34.94 7.34
C LEU A 233 15.07 -36.31 7.74
N SER A 234 13.79 -36.52 7.44
CA SER A 234 13.21 -37.85 7.61
C SER A 234 13.86 -38.82 6.66
N PRO A 235 14.02 -40.10 7.04
CA PRO A 235 14.60 -41.14 6.18
C PRO A 235 13.86 -41.30 4.85
N LYS A 236 12.56 -40.97 4.84
CA LYS A 236 11.71 -41.00 3.64
C LYS A 236 12.03 -39.81 2.71
N THR A 237 12.17 -38.61 3.26
CA THR A 237 12.54 -37.40 2.53
C THR A 237 13.93 -37.52 1.93
N LEU A 238 14.89 -38.04 2.71
CA LEU A 238 16.25 -38.27 2.24
C LEU A 238 16.27 -39.27 1.06
N ARG A 239 15.50 -40.36 1.14
CA ARG A 239 15.40 -41.35 0.06
C ARG A 239 14.76 -40.73 -1.20
N ASN A 240 13.69 -39.95 -1.05
CA ASN A 240 13.03 -39.25 -2.17
C ASN A 240 13.99 -38.26 -2.81
N PHE A 241 14.72 -37.49 -2.02
CA PHE A 241 15.70 -36.53 -2.51
C PHE A 241 16.83 -37.22 -3.30
N LEU A 242 17.40 -38.30 -2.79
CA LEU A 242 18.42 -39.07 -3.49
C LEU A 242 17.90 -39.70 -4.78
N HIS A 243 16.65 -40.15 -4.79
CA HIS A 243 16.01 -40.67 -6.01
C HIS A 243 15.84 -39.60 -7.07
N VAL A 244 15.37 -38.41 -6.71
CA VAL A 244 15.22 -37.29 -7.62
C VAL A 244 16.56 -36.77 -8.11
N ALA A 245 17.56 -36.65 -7.24
CA ALA A 245 18.91 -36.27 -7.63
C ALA A 245 19.50 -37.23 -8.65
N ALA A 246 19.37 -38.54 -8.39
CA ALA A 246 19.80 -39.57 -9.36
C ALA A 246 19.03 -39.52 -10.69
N GLN A 247 17.76 -39.13 -10.65
CA GLN A 247 16.95 -38.97 -11.87
C GLN A 247 17.37 -37.75 -12.70
N ILE A 248 17.66 -36.62 -12.02
CA ILE A 248 18.19 -35.40 -12.66
C ILE A 248 19.56 -35.68 -13.28
N GLU A 249 20.44 -36.35 -12.55
CA GLU A 249 21.77 -36.74 -13.05
C GLU A 249 21.66 -37.64 -14.31
N ARG A 250 20.75 -38.62 -14.31
CA ARG A 250 20.48 -39.46 -15.50
C ARG A 250 19.96 -38.61 -16.66
N MET A 251 19.03 -37.68 -16.43
CA MET A 251 18.52 -36.80 -17.49
C MET A 251 19.63 -35.90 -18.06
N GLN A 252 20.49 -35.33 -17.18
CA GLN A 252 21.62 -34.52 -17.63
C GLN A 252 22.64 -35.35 -18.42
N THR A 253 22.92 -36.57 -18.01
CA THR A 253 23.84 -37.47 -18.70
C THR A 253 23.26 -37.85 -20.09
N SER A 254 21.97 -38.22 -20.15
CA SER A 254 21.29 -38.53 -21.41
C SER A 254 21.24 -37.31 -22.35
N GLN A 255 21.01 -36.09 -21.81
CA GLN A 255 21.10 -34.88 -22.63
C GLN A 255 22.52 -34.59 -23.11
N ARG A 256 23.55 -34.89 -22.30
CA ARG A 256 24.94 -34.77 -22.73
C ARG A 256 25.27 -35.71 -23.87
N GLU A 257 24.87 -36.98 -23.79
CA GLU A 257 25.07 -37.97 -24.84
C GLU A 257 24.38 -37.57 -26.15
N VAL A 258 23.10 -37.16 -26.10
CA VAL A 258 22.35 -36.70 -27.27
C VAL A 258 22.96 -35.45 -27.91
N THR A 259 23.48 -34.52 -27.13
CA THR A 259 24.11 -33.32 -27.64
C THR A 259 25.49 -33.62 -28.23
N GLN A 260 26.24 -34.54 -27.64
CA GLN A 260 27.54 -34.99 -28.16
C GLN A 260 27.41 -35.81 -29.43
N GLU A 261 26.34 -36.62 -29.60
CA GLU A 261 26.00 -37.27 -30.86
C GLU A 261 25.64 -36.29 -31.98
N ARG A 262 24.94 -35.18 -31.63
CA ARG A 262 24.60 -34.13 -32.61
C ARG A 262 25.80 -33.26 -33.03
N PHE A 263 26.76 -33.06 -32.16
CA PHE A 263 27.91 -32.18 -32.36
C PHE A 263 29.23 -32.88 -31.98
N PRO A 264 29.65 -33.93 -32.68
CA PRO A 264 30.81 -34.73 -32.30
C PRO A 264 32.16 -33.98 -32.36
N MET A 265 32.18 -32.80 -32.99
CA MET A 265 33.38 -31.96 -33.16
C MET A 265 33.58 -30.97 -32.00
N LEU A 266 32.62 -30.77 -31.13
CA LEU A 266 32.73 -29.80 -30.04
C LEU A 266 33.27 -30.45 -28.77
N SER A 267 34.15 -29.72 -28.08
CA SER A 267 34.62 -30.12 -26.74
C SER A 267 33.51 -29.99 -25.71
N PRO A 268 33.56 -30.68 -24.57
CA PRO A 268 32.56 -30.56 -23.52
C PRO A 268 32.31 -29.12 -23.05
N ALA A 269 33.35 -28.29 -22.99
CA ALA A 269 33.25 -26.87 -22.59
C ALA A 269 32.51 -26.01 -23.65
N GLU A 270 32.69 -26.29 -24.93
CA GLU A 270 32.00 -25.60 -26.02
C GLU A 270 30.53 -26.02 -26.08
N LEU A 271 30.20 -27.27 -25.78
CA LEU A 271 28.84 -27.78 -25.64
C LEU A 271 28.09 -27.09 -24.47
N ASP A 272 28.75 -26.80 -23.35
CA ASP A 272 28.14 -26.08 -22.21
C ASP A 272 27.88 -24.61 -22.58
N VAL A 273 28.72 -23.98 -23.41
CA VAL A 273 28.46 -22.61 -23.90
C VAL A 273 27.28 -22.58 -24.88
N CYS A 274 27.14 -23.55 -25.76
CA CYS A 274 25.99 -23.64 -26.68
C CYS A 274 24.65 -23.81 -25.95
N ARG A 275 24.64 -24.45 -24.78
CA ARG A 275 23.44 -24.60 -23.93
C ARG A 275 22.99 -23.32 -23.24
N LEU A 276 23.91 -22.38 -22.97
CA LEU A 276 23.58 -21.10 -22.37
C LEU A 276 22.97 -20.11 -23.36
N VAL A 277 23.01 -20.41 -24.65
CA VAL A 277 22.51 -19.55 -25.73
C VAL A 277 21.16 -20.01 -26.32
N GLU A 278 20.72 -21.25 -26.04
CA GLU A 278 19.37 -21.73 -26.29
C GLU A 278 18.41 -21.39 -25.13
#